data_1c4af9a832f8ed878917c317fc7ca1e9
#
_entry.id   1c4af9a832f8ed878917c317fc7ca1e9
#
_cell.length_a   1.000
_cell.length_b   1.000
_cell.length_c   1.000
_cell.angle_alpha   90.00
_cell.angle_beta   90.00
_cell.angle_gamma   90.00
#
_symmetry.space_group_name_H-M   'P 1'
#
loop_
_entity.id
_entity.type
_entity.pdbx_description
1 polymer ?
#
loop_
_entity_poly.entity_id
_entity_poly.type
_entity_poly.pdbx_seq_one_letter_code
_entity_poly.pdbx_strand_id
1 'polypeptide(L)'
;MLYKILEANNGLPSNAKVIFTNTGREMEQTLDFVQECSDRWNVNIVWLEYDELDNQITKSTSALFEPTLDYVIVKIPRWNFDKFEGSERTLGLQMKAVGEVMAIGRSFQEALHKATQSLEIKRNGLGADGKGYKDYNTIINKLKYASWDRVFVIYDAIKIGISLERIYEITKIDMWFLKQYEELSNIEDEIGKYNISIISTDLLLEAKQKGFADRQIAHMLNCLESEVYKKRKENNINRVYKLVDTCAAEFKALTPYYYSTFEQEITDKKGITYTQNESLSTNKKKIVVLGSGPNRIGQGIEFDYCCVHGVLAASECGYETIMINCNPETVSTDFDVADKLYFEPVFWEHIYDIIQHEKPEGVIVQLGGQTALKLAEKLDRHGVKIIGTTYKSLDLAEDRGSFSELLKKNNIPYPEFGVAETADQALKLADSLNFPILVRPSYVLGGQGMKIVINKEDLEAHVVDLLQKIPNNKLLLDHYLDGAIEAEADAICDGKKVQIIGIMEHIEPCGIHSGDSNATLPPFNLGDFVMQQIKDHTNKIALALNTVGLINIQFAIKNDIVYIIEANPRASRTVPFISKAYKQPYVNYATKIMLGKNKIDDFEFKPSLEGFAIKQPVFSFSKFPNVNKNL
;
A
#
# COMPACT_ATOMS: atom_id res chain seq x y z
N MET A 1 37.82 11.41 -7.45
CA MET A 1 38.03 10.65 -6.19
C MET A 1 39.48 10.21 -6.06
N LEU A 2 40.06 9.51 -7.02
CA LEU A 2 41.44 9.03 -6.99
C LEU A 2 42.47 10.14 -6.68
N TYR A 3 42.41 11.29 -7.37
CA TYR A 3 43.29 12.44 -7.11
C TYR A 3 43.32 12.86 -5.63
N LYS A 4 42.18 12.95 -4.98
CA LYS A 4 42.09 13.31 -3.55
C LYS A 4 42.71 12.26 -2.62
N ILE A 5 42.64 10.98 -2.98
CA ILE A 5 43.29 9.89 -2.23
C ILE A 5 44.80 9.98 -2.36
N LEU A 6 45.29 10.23 -3.57
CA LEU A 6 46.74 10.39 -3.83
C LEU A 6 47.31 11.60 -3.12
N GLU A 7 46.59 12.74 -3.16
CA GLU A 7 46.96 13.98 -2.48
C GLU A 7 47.02 13.79 -0.94
N ALA A 8 46.00 13.14 -0.36
CA ALA A 8 45.90 12.92 1.06
C ALA A 8 46.95 11.95 1.61
N ASN A 9 47.52 11.06 0.78
CA ASN A 9 48.44 10.01 1.21
C ASN A 9 49.87 10.17 0.62
N ASN A 10 50.19 11.27 -0.04
CA ASN A 10 51.46 11.47 -0.77
C ASN A 10 51.77 10.32 -1.76
N GLY A 11 50.75 9.84 -2.46
CA GLY A 11 50.81 8.74 -3.39
C GLY A 11 49.82 7.62 -3.10
N LEU A 12 49.91 6.51 -3.82
CA LEU A 12 49.02 5.38 -3.61
C LEU A 12 49.49 4.58 -2.38
N PRO A 13 48.60 4.35 -1.37
CA PRO A 13 48.96 3.49 -0.22
C PRO A 13 49.44 2.10 -0.68
N SER A 14 50.43 1.55 0.05
CA SER A 14 51.06 0.28 -0.33
C SER A 14 50.11 -0.93 -0.39
N ASN A 15 48.98 -0.83 0.30
CA ASN A 15 47.93 -1.85 0.34
C ASN A 15 46.75 -1.54 -0.62
N ALA A 16 46.84 -0.51 -1.45
CA ALA A 16 45.85 -0.15 -2.42
C ALA A 16 46.32 -0.41 -3.86
N LYS A 17 45.38 -0.71 -4.73
CA LYS A 17 45.61 -0.85 -6.18
C LYS A 17 44.57 -0.04 -6.93
N VAL A 18 44.95 0.58 -8.03
CA VAL A 18 44.02 1.18 -8.98
C VAL A 18 43.78 0.15 -10.07
N ILE A 19 42.52 -0.18 -10.29
CA ILE A 19 42.10 -1.14 -11.28
C ILE A 19 41.22 -0.41 -12.28
N PHE A 20 41.50 -0.56 -13.57
CA PHE A 20 40.62 -0.16 -14.66
C PHE A 20 40.17 -1.39 -15.42
N THR A 21 38.86 -1.54 -15.58
CA THR A 21 38.27 -2.63 -16.34
C THR A 21 37.95 -2.13 -17.74
N ASN A 22 38.69 -2.63 -18.72
CA ASN A 22 38.42 -2.39 -20.14
C ASN A 22 37.38 -3.42 -20.62
N THR A 23 36.17 -2.97 -20.95
CA THR A 23 35.10 -3.85 -21.42
C THR A 23 35.17 -4.12 -22.91
N GLY A 24 36.21 -3.61 -23.60
CA GLY A 24 36.36 -3.68 -25.04
C GLY A 24 35.45 -2.76 -25.85
N ARG A 25 34.69 -1.90 -25.14
CA ARG A 25 33.74 -0.93 -25.74
C ARG A 25 34.09 0.52 -25.45
N GLU A 26 35.13 0.77 -24.68
CA GLU A 26 35.60 2.11 -24.36
C GLU A 26 36.14 2.78 -25.63
N MET A 27 35.89 4.08 -25.75
CA MET A 27 36.49 4.86 -26.82
C MET A 27 38.01 4.96 -26.60
N GLU A 28 38.77 4.91 -27.68
CA GLU A 28 40.24 4.99 -27.67
C GLU A 28 40.74 6.16 -26.86
N GLN A 29 40.05 7.31 -26.95
CA GLN A 29 40.33 8.52 -26.15
C GLN A 29 40.18 8.32 -24.63
N THR A 30 39.30 7.39 -24.21
CA THR A 30 39.13 7.06 -22.78
C THR A 30 40.29 6.23 -22.29
N LEU A 31 40.79 5.29 -23.11
CA LEU A 31 41.94 4.46 -22.79
C LEU A 31 43.21 5.33 -22.71
N ASP A 32 43.41 6.22 -23.67
CA ASP A 32 44.52 7.19 -23.68
C ASP A 32 44.51 8.08 -22.46
N PHE A 33 43.32 8.60 -22.06
CA PHE A 33 43.16 9.43 -20.87
C PHE A 33 43.51 8.66 -19.59
N VAL A 34 43.10 7.41 -19.45
CA VAL A 34 43.43 6.57 -18.30
C VAL A 34 44.92 6.31 -18.23
N GLN A 35 45.57 6.05 -19.38
CA GLN A 35 47.03 5.88 -19.45
C GLN A 35 47.76 7.19 -19.09
N GLU A 36 47.34 8.33 -19.61
CA GLU A 36 47.91 9.64 -19.24
C GLU A 36 47.79 9.93 -17.74
N CYS A 37 46.67 9.56 -17.13
CA CYS A 37 46.49 9.65 -15.67
C CYS A 37 47.46 8.76 -14.91
N SER A 38 47.70 7.53 -15.38
CA SER A 38 48.69 6.58 -14.83
C SER A 38 50.08 7.19 -14.83
N ASP A 39 50.50 7.69 -15.98
CA ASP A 39 51.83 8.25 -16.18
C ASP A 39 52.02 9.56 -15.38
N ARG A 40 51.05 10.45 -15.43
CA ARG A 40 51.11 11.75 -14.75
C ARG A 40 51.14 11.65 -13.24
N TRP A 41 50.46 10.67 -12.67
CA TRP A 41 50.39 10.47 -11.23
C TRP A 41 51.33 9.40 -10.71
N ASN A 42 52.10 8.79 -11.57
CA ASN A 42 53.00 7.68 -11.26
C ASN A 42 52.29 6.57 -10.46
N VAL A 43 51.11 6.20 -10.95
CA VAL A 43 50.25 5.17 -10.35
C VAL A 43 50.16 4.02 -11.31
N ASN A 44 50.57 2.82 -10.88
CA ASN A 44 50.41 1.62 -11.67
C ASN A 44 48.92 1.22 -11.71
N ILE A 45 48.30 1.32 -12.86
CA ILE A 45 46.93 0.90 -13.11
C ILE A 45 46.96 -0.56 -13.59
N VAL A 46 46.21 -1.40 -12.89
CA VAL A 46 46.00 -2.78 -13.30
C VAL A 46 44.88 -2.81 -14.32
N TRP A 47 45.21 -3.09 -15.58
CA TRP A 47 44.24 -3.27 -16.64
C TRP A 47 43.61 -4.65 -16.52
N LEU A 48 42.28 -4.70 -16.49
CA LEU A 48 41.52 -5.94 -16.61
C LEU A 48 40.73 -5.89 -17.91
N GLU A 49 41.04 -6.81 -18.78
CA GLU A 49 40.37 -6.99 -20.07
C GLU A 49 39.52 -8.25 -20.02
N TYR A 50 38.41 -8.23 -20.76
CA TYR A 50 37.62 -9.42 -20.98
C TYR A 50 38.30 -10.30 -22.01
N ASP A 51 38.43 -11.57 -21.70
CA ASP A 51 38.77 -12.58 -22.67
C ASP A 51 37.60 -12.84 -23.63
N GLU A 52 37.83 -13.32 -24.82
CA GLU A 52 36.78 -13.66 -25.80
C GLU A 52 35.78 -14.69 -25.26
N LEU A 53 36.15 -15.47 -24.24
CA LEU A 53 35.37 -16.56 -23.69
C LEU A 53 34.87 -16.30 -22.29
N ASP A 54 35.69 -15.74 -21.41
CA ASP A 54 35.37 -15.60 -19.97
C ASP A 54 35.77 -14.25 -19.40
N ASN A 55 34.96 -13.75 -18.44
CA ASN A 55 35.34 -12.63 -17.60
C ASN A 55 36.51 -13.00 -16.68
N GLN A 56 37.60 -12.23 -16.71
CA GLN A 56 38.81 -12.53 -15.94
C GLN A 56 38.61 -12.45 -14.42
N ILE A 57 37.60 -11.71 -13.94
CA ILE A 57 37.32 -11.57 -12.53
C ILE A 57 36.47 -12.75 -12.05
N THR A 58 35.34 -12.99 -12.70
CA THR A 58 34.35 -14.00 -12.26
C THR A 58 34.64 -15.37 -12.87
N LYS A 59 35.31 -15.43 -14.06
CA LYS A 59 35.58 -16.63 -14.83
C LYS A 59 34.33 -17.47 -15.16
N SER A 60 33.16 -16.83 -15.13
CA SER A 60 31.86 -17.46 -15.31
C SER A 60 30.97 -16.78 -16.34
N THR A 61 31.35 -15.58 -16.79
CA THR A 61 30.60 -14.79 -17.76
C THR A 61 31.45 -14.54 -19.00
N SER A 62 30.86 -14.69 -20.19
CA SER A 62 31.52 -14.39 -21.45
C SER A 62 31.96 -12.93 -21.53
N ALA A 63 33.14 -12.67 -22.09
CA ALA A 63 33.64 -11.31 -22.33
C ALA A 63 32.74 -10.48 -23.25
N LEU A 64 31.98 -11.13 -24.12
CA LEU A 64 31.01 -10.51 -25.03
C LEU A 64 29.58 -10.58 -24.53
N PHE A 65 29.38 -10.77 -23.23
CA PHE A 65 28.06 -10.82 -22.62
C PHE A 65 27.32 -9.49 -22.80
N GLU A 66 26.07 -9.57 -23.26
CA GLU A 66 25.15 -8.45 -23.32
C GLU A 66 24.05 -8.63 -22.27
N PRO A 67 23.85 -7.66 -21.36
CA PRO A 67 22.77 -7.72 -20.37
C PRO A 67 21.41 -7.87 -21.06
N THR A 68 20.61 -8.81 -20.60
CA THR A 68 19.28 -9.10 -21.15
C THR A 68 18.26 -9.10 -20.03
N LEU A 69 17.20 -8.31 -20.19
CA LEU A 69 16.07 -8.29 -19.28
C LEU A 69 14.84 -8.84 -19.99
N ASP A 70 14.12 -9.70 -19.30
CA ASP A 70 12.91 -10.34 -19.83
C ASP A 70 11.63 -9.82 -19.19
N TYR A 71 11.71 -8.68 -18.49
CA TYR A 71 10.60 -8.02 -17.82
C TYR A 71 10.64 -6.50 -18.01
N VAL A 72 9.49 -5.86 -17.78
CA VAL A 72 9.32 -4.41 -17.83
C VAL A 72 8.87 -3.92 -16.46
N ILE A 73 9.46 -2.82 -16.01
CA ILE A 73 9.07 -2.15 -14.77
C ILE A 73 8.36 -0.84 -15.11
N VAL A 74 7.22 -0.61 -14.46
CA VAL A 74 6.51 0.67 -14.45
C VAL A 74 6.41 1.18 -13.01
N LYS A 75 6.90 2.40 -12.79
CA LYS A 75 6.76 3.13 -11.52
C LYS A 75 5.79 4.29 -11.71
N ILE A 76 4.83 4.43 -10.80
CA ILE A 76 3.90 5.56 -10.80
C ILE A 76 3.93 6.21 -9.41
N PRO A 77 4.19 7.54 -9.33
CA PRO A 77 4.11 8.27 -8.07
C PRO A 77 2.70 8.27 -7.48
N ARG A 78 2.59 8.28 -6.14
CA ARG A 78 1.34 8.45 -5.42
C ARG A 78 1.24 9.86 -4.86
N TRP A 79 0.23 10.62 -5.31
CA TRP A 79 -0.05 11.97 -4.86
C TRP A 79 -1.24 11.98 -3.90
N ASN A 80 -1.26 12.97 -2.99
CA ASN A 80 -2.32 13.16 -2.02
C ASN A 80 -3.15 14.43 -2.27
N PHE A 81 -3.35 14.81 -3.54
CA PHE A 81 -4.19 15.95 -3.91
C PHE A 81 -5.65 15.82 -3.46
N ASP A 82 -6.09 14.60 -3.20
CA ASP A 82 -7.38 14.28 -2.62
C ASP A 82 -7.53 14.73 -1.16
N LYS A 83 -6.41 14.98 -0.47
CA LYS A 83 -6.38 15.41 0.93
C LYS A 83 -6.17 16.91 1.11
N PHE A 84 -5.65 17.60 0.11
CA PHE A 84 -5.36 19.03 0.16
C PHE A 84 -6.30 19.78 -0.78
N GLU A 85 -7.43 20.26 -0.25
CA GLU A 85 -8.38 21.08 -0.99
C GLU A 85 -7.69 22.41 -1.40
N GLY A 86 -7.94 22.86 -2.64
CA GLY A 86 -7.29 24.06 -3.19
C GLY A 86 -5.84 23.87 -3.64
N SER A 87 -5.26 22.66 -3.51
CA SER A 87 -3.89 22.41 -3.99
C SER A 87 -3.80 22.47 -5.52
N GLU A 88 -2.71 23.07 -6.00
CA GLU A 88 -2.37 23.05 -7.42
C GLU A 88 -1.98 21.63 -7.85
N ARG A 89 -2.75 21.05 -8.78
CA ARG A 89 -2.59 19.66 -9.25
C ARG A 89 -1.66 19.52 -10.44
N THR A 90 -1.13 20.62 -10.96
CA THR A 90 -0.15 20.63 -12.05
C THR A 90 1.21 20.21 -11.51
N LEU A 91 1.85 19.27 -12.17
CA LEU A 91 3.20 18.81 -11.84
C LEU A 91 4.25 19.76 -12.41
N GLY A 92 5.36 19.91 -11.71
CA GLY A 92 6.44 20.81 -12.08
C GLY A 92 7.78 20.34 -11.51
N LEU A 93 8.72 21.27 -11.35
CA LEU A 93 10.07 20.97 -10.86
C LEU A 93 10.10 20.52 -9.41
N GLN A 94 9.16 21.01 -8.59
CA GLN A 94 9.05 20.61 -7.19
C GLN A 94 8.31 19.28 -7.05
N MET A 95 8.89 18.34 -6.32
CA MET A 95 8.26 17.05 -6.00
C MET A 95 7.01 17.26 -5.15
N LYS A 96 5.86 16.73 -5.60
CA LYS A 96 4.58 16.76 -4.90
C LYS A 96 4.10 15.36 -4.44
N ALA A 97 4.73 14.29 -4.93
CA ALA A 97 4.42 12.92 -4.52
C ALA A 97 4.93 12.64 -3.09
N VAL A 98 4.28 11.71 -2.42
CA VAL A 98 4.62 11.26 -1.05
C VAL A 98 4.94 9.77 -0.99
N GLY A 99 4.70 9.05 -2.07
CA GLY A 99 5.00 7.64 -2.22
C GLY A 99 4.95 7.24 -3.69
N GLU A 100 5.21 5.99 -3.96
CA GLU A 100 5.16 5.43 -5.31
C GLU A 100 4.75 3.96 -5.28
N VAL A 101 4.37 3.46 -6.43
CA VAL A 101 4.18 2.05 -6.70
C VAL A 101 5.14 1.61 -7.79
N MET A 102 5.57 0.37 -7.71
CA MET A 102 6.29 -0.31 -8.77
C MET A 102 5.50 -1.54 -9.19
N ALA A 103 5.46 -1.81 -10.46
CA ALA A 103 4.86 -3.01 -11.00
C ALA A 103 5.77 -3.63 -12.06
N ILE A 104 5.79 -4.95 -12.11
CA ILE A 104 6.61 -5.75 -13.00
C ILE A 104 5.70 -6.60 -13.87
N GLY A 105 5.99 -6.67 -15.16
CA GLY A 105 5.25 -7.47 -16.14
C GLY A 105 6.13 -7.89 -17.31
N ARG A 106 5.61 -8.73 -18.19
CA ARG A 106 6.26 -9.12 -19.45
C ARG A 106 6.14 -8.06 -20.54
N SER A 107 5.16 -7.17 -20.40
CA SER A 107 4.94 -6.06 -21.32
C SER A 107 4.70 -4.75 -20.57
N PHE A 108 4.90 -3.62 -21.26
CA PHE A 108 4.61 -2.30 -20.72
C PHE A 108 3.13 -2.19 -20.30
N GLN A 109 2.21 -2.71 -21.12
CA GLN A 109 0.78 -2.66 -20.85
C GLN A 109 0.43 -3.42 -19.56
N GLU A 110 0.97 -4.63 -19.39
CA GLU A 110 0.76 -5.42 -18.17
C GLU A 110 1.29 -4.68 -16.93
N ALA A 111 2.53 -4.20 -16.98
CA ALA A 111 3.14 -3.46 -15.87
C ALA A 111 2.37 -2.16 -15.57
N LEU A 112 1.88 -1.43 -16.58
CA LEU A 112 1.10 -0.21 -16.43
C LEU A 112 -0.25 -0.49 -15.74
N HIS A 113 -0.97 -1.53 -16.14
CA HIS A 113 -2.22 -1.92 -15.50
C HIS A 113 -2.01 -2.30 -14.03
N LYS A 114 -1.02 -3.11 -13.71
CA LYS A 114 -0.67 -3.46 -12.34
C LYS A 114 -0.28 -2.25 -11.50
N ALA A 115 0.50 -1.32 -12.07
CA ALA A 115 0.87 -0.08 -11.38
C ALA A 115 -0.37 0.76 -11.05
N THR A 116 -1.33 0.90 -11.98
CA THR A 116 -2.57 1.65 -11.72
C THR A 116 -3.46 0.96 -10.69
N GLN A 117 -3.52 -0.38 -10.66
CA GLN A 117 -4.21 -1.16 -9.63
C GLN A 117 -3.62 -0.95 -8.22
N SER A 118 -2.31 -0.71 -8.16
CA SER A 118 -1.56 -0.51 -6.91
C SER A 118 -1.71 0.88 -6.29
N LEU A 119 -2.19 1.89 -7.04
CA LEU A 119 -2.21 3.30 -6.61
C LEU A 119 -3.17 3.61 -5.45
N GLU A 120 -4.06 2.71 -5.08
CA GLU A 120 -5.06 2.93 -4.02
C GLU A 120 -5.97 4.17 -4.27
N ILE A 121 -6.38 4.37 -5.53
CA ILE A 121 -7.25 5.46 -5.99
C ILE A 121 -8.61 4.96 -6.47
N LYS A 122 -9.00 3.76 -6.07
CA LYS A 122 -10.26 3.10 -6.46
C LYS A 122 -10.40 2.89 -7.99
N ARG A 123 -9.28 2.70 -8.71
CA ARG A 123 -9.24 2.29 -10.11
C ARG A 123 -8.93 0.79 -10.19
N ASN A 124 -9.48 0.11 -11.21
CA ASN A 124 -9.25 -1.31 -11.44
C ASN A 124 -8.14 -1.57 -12.46
N GLY A 125 -7.64 -0.52 -13.06
CA GLY A 125 -6.63 -0.48 -14.10
C GLY A 125 -6.69 0.85 -14.84
N LEU A 126 -6.19 0.92 -16.06
CA LEU A 126 -6.08 2.16 -16.81
C LEU A 126 -7.44 2.67 -17.33
N GLY A 127 -8.34 1.80 -17.69
CA GLY A 127 -9.68 2.09 -18.19
C GLY A 127 -10.65 0.98 -17.83
N ALA A 128 -11.74 0.84 -18.57
CA ALA A 128 -12.74 -0.21 -18.44
C ALA A 128 -13.32 -0.34 -17.01
N ASP A 129 -13.58 0.80 -16.34
CA ASP A 129 -14.10 0.83 -14.96
C ASP A 129 -15.26 1.83 -14.79
N GLY A 130 -15.79 2.33 -15.89
CA GLY A 130 -16.88 3.31 -15.91
C GLY A 130 -16.49 4.72 -15.46
N LYS A 131 -15.21 4.96 -15.19
CA LYS A 131 -14.65 6.25 -14.76
C LYS A 131 -13.85 6.86 -15.90
N GLY A 132 -13.84 8.18 -15.97
CA GLY A 132 -13.08 8.90 -16.99
C GLY A 132 -13.81 10.11 -17.51
N TYR A 133 -13.13 10.90 -18.32
CA TYR A 133 -13.67 12.09 -18.95
C TYR A 133 -14.23 11.73 -20.32
N LYS A 134 -15.38 12.33 -20.69
CA LYS A 134 -16.03 12.11 -21.99
C LYS A 134 -16.14 13.40 -22.81
N ASP A 135 -15.98 14.55 -22.17
CA ASP A 135 -16.05 15.84 -22.84
C ASP A 135 -14.73 16.20 -23.51
N TYR A 136 -14.77 16.46 -24.80
CA TYR A 136 -13.61 16.80 -25.64
C TYR A 136 -12.82 17.99 -25.09
N ASN A 137 -13.50 19.09 -24.74
CA ASN A 137 -12.83 20.30 -24.28
C ASN A 137 -12.12 20.10 -22.92
N THR A 138 -12.76 19.36 -22.02
CA THR A 138 -12.18 18.98 -20.73
C THR A 138 -10.91 18.15 -20.94
N ILE A 139 -10.96 17.15 -21.82
CA ILE A 139 -9.82 16.27 -22.12
C ILE A 139 -8.68 17.08 -22.73
N ILE A 140 -8.93 17.90 -23.76
CA ILE A 140 -7.91 18.73 -24.40
C ILE A 140 -7.25 19.69 -23.38
N ASN A 141 -8.04 20.31 -22.52
CA ASN A 141 -7.50 21.19 -21.49
C ASN A 141 -6.62 20.44 -20.47
N LYS A 142 -7.02 19.24 -20.07
CA LYS A 142 -6.21 18.42 -19.14
C LYS A 142 -4.94 17.86 -19.79
N LEU A 143 -4.94 17.55 -21.08
CA LEU A 143 -3.76 17.09 -21.81
C LEU A 143 -2.65 18.16 -21.87
N LYS A 144 -3.02 19.46 -21.93
CA LYS A 144 -2.05 20.58 -22.02
C LYS A 144 -1.13 20.69 -20.81
N TYR A 145 -1.59 20.25 -19.65
CA TYR A 145 -0.84 20.39 -18.40
C TYR A 145 -0.41 19.02 -17.88
N ALA A 146 0.82 18.92 -17.37
CA ALA A 146 1.27 17.74 -16.69
C ALA A 146 0.54 17.64 -15.33
N SER A 147 -0.47 16.79 -15.25
CA SER A 147 -1.26 16.53 -14.04
C SER A 147 -1.09 15.08 -13.59
N TRP A 148 -1.40 14.83 -12.34
CA TRP A 148 -1.31 13.50 -11.73
C TRP A 148 -2.19 12.45 -12.43
N ASP A 149 -3.32 12.87 -13.02
CA ASP A 149 -4.30 12.01 -13.70
C ASP A 149 -4.08 11.92 -15.23
N ARG A 150 -3.00 12.53 -15.74
CA ARG A 150 -2.73 12.60 -17.18
C ARG A 150 -2.66 11.22 -17.84
N VAL A 151 -2.16 10.23 -17.13
CA VAL A 151 -2.12 8.82 -17.62
C VAL A 151 -3.52 8.31 -17.98
N PHE A 152 -4.53 8.65 -17.18
CA PHE A 152 -5.91 8.29 -17.45
C PHE A 152 -6.54 9.17 -18.55
N VAL A 153 -6.22 10.47 -18.55
CA VAL A 153 -6.71 11.42 -19.55
C VAL A 153 -6.25 11.07 -20.96
N ILE A 154 -5.02 10.55 -21.12
CA ILE A 154 -4.52 10.04 -22.41
C ILE A 154 -5.38 8.88 -22.89
N TYR A 155 -5.68 7.95 -22.01
CA TYR A 155 -6.55 6.82 -22.35
C TYR A 155 -7.95 7.27 -22.76
N ASP A 156 -8.54 8.18 -21.98
CA ASP A 156 -9.85 8.76 -22.28
C ASP A 156 -9.87 9.51 -23.64
N ALA A 157 -8.77 10.21 -23.97
CA ALA A 157 -8.61 10.91 -25.24
C ALA A 157 -8.67 9.95 -26.43
N ILE A 158 -7.97 8.82 -26.33
CA ILE A 158 -7.99 7.78 -27.37
C ILE A 158 -9.40 7.18 -27.49
N LYS A 159 -10.07 6.91 -26.36
CA LYS A 159 -11.41 6.32 -26.32
C LYS A 159 -12.48 7.21 -26.98
N ILE A 160 -12.33 8.53 -26.97
CA ILE A 160 -13.25 9.45 -27.68
C ILE A 160 -12.79 9.78 -29.11
N GLY A 161 -11.72 9.13 -29.63
CA GLY A 161 -11.27 9.22 -31.02
C GLY A 161 -10.33 10.41 -31.31
N ILE A 162 -9.65 10.96 -30.31
CA ILE A 162 -8.57 11.94 -30.55
C ILE A 162 -7.35 11.19 -31.11
N SER A 163 -6.82 11.63 -32.27
CA SER A 163 -5.69 10.94 -32.91
C SER A 163 -4.41 11.00 -32.07
N LEU A 164 -3.56 9.98 -32.22
CA LEU A 164 -2.28 9.91 -31.50
C LEU A 164 -1.36 11.09 -31.83
N GLU A 165 -1.37 11.55 -33.09
CA GLU A 165 -0.60 12.71 -33.52
C GLU A 165 -1.05 13.97 -32.77
N ARG A 166 -2.38 14.15 -32.58
CA ARG A 166 -2.91 15.27 -31.84
C ARG A 166 -2.55 15.22 -30.37
N ILE A 167 -2.58 14.03 -29.77
CA ILE A 167 -2.14 13.81 -28.37
C ILE A 167 -0.64 14.11 -28.25
N TYR A 168 0.18 13.63 -29.18
CA TYR A 168 1.61 13.92 -29.25
C TYR A 168 1.91 15.42 -29.38
N GLU A 169 1.20 16.12 -30.29
CA GLU A 169 1.36 17.55 -30.45
C GLU A 169 1.16 18.32 -29.13
N ILE A 170 0.16 17.92 -28.35
CA ILE A 170 -0.19 18.60 -27.09
C ILE A 170 0.76 18.20 -25.97
N THR A 171 1.05 16.90 -25.85
CA THR A 171 1.69 16.34 -24.64
C THR A 171 3.21 16.17 -24.78
N LYS A 172 3.70 16.02 -26.01
CA LYS A 172 5.07 15.62 -26.36
C LYS A 172 5.48 14.25 -25.80
N ILE A 173 4.50 13.43 -25.40
CA ILE A 173 4.75 12.03 -24.99
C ILE A 173 5.07 11.22 -26.24
N ASP A 174 6.14 10.43 -26.17
CA ASP A 174 6.62 9.64 -27.30
C ASP A 174 5.51 8.76 -27.89
N MET A 175 5.50 8.68 -29.21
CA MET A 175 4.50 7.95 -29.98
C MET A 175 4.45 6.46 -29.63
N TRP A 176 5.59 5.88 -29.20
CA TRP A 176 5.64 4.49 -28.77
C TRP A 176 4.71 4.24 -27.58
N PHE A 177 4.73 5.12 -26.57
CA PHE A 177 3.82 5.00 -25.42
C PHE A 177 2.37 5.16 -25.86
N LEU A 178 2.07 6.16 -26.70
CA LEU A 178 0.70 6.40 -27.17
C LEU A 178 0.12 5.20 -27.92
N LYS A 179 0.92 4.50 -28.72
CA LYS A 179 0.52 3.25 -29.38
C LYS A 179 0.21 2.13 -28.40
N GLN A 180 0.95 2.04 -27.27
CA GLN A 180 0.62 1.06 -26.22
C GLN A 180 -0.75 1.30 -25.59
N TYR A 181 -1.13 2.56 -25.41
CA TYR A 181 -2.47 2.95 -24.94
C TYR A 181 -3.55 2.63 -25.98
N GLU A 182 -3.27 2.86 -27.26
CA GLU A 182 -4.19 2.54 -28.35
C GLU A 182 -4.45 1.02 -28.44
N GLU A 183 -3.42 0.19 -28.33
CA GLU A 183 -3.59 -1.27 -28.26
C GLU A 183 -4.53 -1.69 -27.13
N LEU A 184 -4.37 -1.12 -25.93
CA LEU A 184 -5.27 -1.40 -24.80
C LEU A 184 -6.70 -0.94 -25.08
N SER A 185 -6.88 0.24 -25.69
CA SER A 185 -8.20 0.74 -26.09
C SER A 185 -8.89 -0.17 -27.10
N ASN A 186 -8.14 -0.68 -28.09
CA ASN A 186 -8.67 -1.60 -29.10
C ASN A 186 -9.11 -2.94 -28.49
N ILE A 187 -8.33 -3.48 -27.55
CA ILE A 187 -8.71 -4.71 -26.83
C ILE A 187 -9.98 -4.49 -26.00
N GLU A 188 -10.09 -3.34 -25.29
CA GLU A 188 -11.31 -2.99 -24.56
C GLU A 188 -12.53 -2.95 -25.49
N ASP A 189 -12.40 -2.30 -26.66
CA ASP A 189 -13.48 -2.20 -27.65
C ASP A 189 -13.83 -3.57 -28.24
N GLU A 190 -12.85 -4.44 -28.44
CA GLU A 190 -13.08 -5.80 -28.93
C GLU A 190 -13.84 -6.63 -27.89
N ILE A 191 -13.38 -6.65 -26.63
CA ILE A 191 -14.04 -7.38 -25.53
C ILE A 191 -15.49 -6.90 -25.35
N GLY A 192 -15.74 -5.60 -25.46
CA GLY A 192 -17.08 -5.00 -25.31
C GLY A 192 -18.12 -5.49 -26.34
N LYS A 193 -17.70 -6.17 -27.40
CA LYS A 193 -18.62 -6.78 -28.40
C LYS A 193 -19.18 -8.13 -27.95
N TYR A 194 -18.64 -8.72 -26.89
CA TYR A 194 -18.98 -10.07 -26.43
C TYR A 194 -19.70 -10.05 -25.08
N ASN A 195 -20.12 -11.20 -24.65
CA ASN A 195 -20.51 -11.50 -23.28
C ASN A 195 -19.69 -12.69 -22.77
N ILE A 196 -19.81 -13.01 -21.49
CA ILE A 196 -18.98 -14.04 -20.83
C ILE A 196 -19.14 -15.44 -21.44
N SER A 197 -20.31 -15.74 -22.06
CA SER A 197 -20.60 -17.05 -22.63
C SER A 197 -19.87 -17.28 -23.96
N ILE A 198 -19.70 -16.22 -24.78
CA ILE A 198 -19.22 -16.31 -26.17
C ILE A 198 -17.81 -15.72 -26.38
N ILE A 199 -17.20 -15.06 -25.39
CA ILE A 199 -15.83 -14.58 -25.50
C ILE A 199 -14.89 -15.75 -25.77
N SER A 200 -13.97 -15.57 -26.74
CA SER A 200 -12.98 -16.59 -27.07
C SER A 200 -11.91 -16.72 -25.99
N THR A 201 -11.34 -17.91 -25.88
CA THR A 201 -10.21 -18.18 -24.96
C THR A 201 -9.01 -17.30 -25.29
N ASP A 202 -8.72 -17.11 -26.59
CA ASP A 202 -7.57 -16.35 -27.07
C ASP A 202 -7.70 -14.86 -26.69
N LEU A 203 -8.86 -14.24 -26.92
CA LEU A 203 -9.08 -12.85 -26.54
C LEU A 203 -9.04 -12.66 -25.02
N LEU A 204 -9.56 -13.62 -24.26
CA LEU A 204 -9.50 -13.57 -22.80
C LEU A 204 -8.06 -13.71 -22.31
N LEU A 205 -7.27 -14.60 -22.90
CA LEU A 205 -5.84 -14.76 -22.60
C LEU A 205 -5.05 -13.50 -22.96
N GLU A 206 -5.26 -12.93 -24.15
CA GLU A 206 -4.62 -11.70 -24.59
C GLU A 206 -4.91 -10.54 -23.61
N ALA A 207 -6.19 -10.36 -23.22
CA ALA A 207 -6.56 -9.36 -22.23
C ALA A 207 -5.80 -9.56 -20.89
N LYS A 208 -5.67 -10.80 -20.43
CA LYS A 208 -4.91 -11.11 -19.21
C LYS A 208 -3.42 -10.83 -19.36
N GLN A 209 -2.82 -11.16 -20.48
CA GLN A 209 -1.42 -10.87 -20.82
C GLN A 209 -1.13 -9.37 -20.92
N LYS A 210 -2.14 -8.57 -21.30
CA LYS A 210 -2.06 -7.11 -21.32
C LYS A 210 -2.43 -6.45 -19.97
N GLY A 211 -2.70 -7.26 -18.94
CA GLY A 211 -2.87 -6.80 -17.56
C GLY A 211 -4.28 -6.38 -17.17
N PHE A 212 -5.30 -6.57 -18.00
CA PHE A 212 -6.68 -6.31 -17.61
C PHE A 212 -7.09 -7.17 -16.42
N ALA A 213 -7.56 -6.54 -15.35
CA ALA A 213 -8.08 -7.24 -14.19
C ALA A 213 -9.39 -7.97 -14.53
N ASP A 214 -9.66 -9.09 -13.83
CA ASP A 214 -10.95 -9.79 -13.97
C ASP A 214 -12.12 -8.86 -13.75
N ARG A 215 -11.98 -7.88 -12.85
CA ARG A 215 -13.01 -6.87 -12.58
C ARG A 215 -13.21 -5.88 -13.74
N GLN A 216 -12.16 -5.53 -14.50
CA GLN A 216 -12.29 -4.71 -15.71
C GLN A 216 -12.99 -5.52 -16.82
N ILE A 217 -12.58 -6.77 -17.02
CA ILE A 217 -13.19 -7.67 -18.00
C ILE A 217 -14.66 -7.90 -17.66
N ALA A 218 -14.99 -8.10 -16.39
CA ALA A 218 -16.36 -8.23 -15.92
C ALA A 218 -17.22 -6.98 -16.23
N HIS A 219 -16.63 -5.77 -16.06
CA HIS A 219 -17.31 -4.52 -16.43
C HIS A 219 -17.62 -4.44 -17.93
N MET A 220 -16.64 -4.79 -18.79
CA MET A 220 -16.82 -4.79 -20.25
C MET A 220 -17.85 -5.83 -20.72
N LEU A 221 -17.85 -7.03 -20.11
CA LEU A 221 -18.76 -8.13 -20.44
C LEU A 221 -20.11 -8.04 -19.73
N ASN A 222 -20.32 -7.02 -18.87
CA ASN A 222 -21.51 -6.86 -18.02
C ASN A 222 -21.84 -8.14 -17.22
N CYS A 223 -20.85 -8.66 -16.50
CA CYS A 223 -20.97 -9.86 -15.67
C CYS A 223 -20.26 -9.68 -14.31
N LEU A 224 -20.24 -10.72 -13.48
CA LEU A 224 -19.54 -10.69 -12.20
C LEU A 224 -18.05 -11.02 -12.36
N GLU A 225 -17.20 -10.40 -11.50
CA GLU A 225 -15.75 -10.72 -11.41
C GLU A 225 -15.51 -12.23 -11.22
N SER A 226 -16.36 -12.89 -10.42
CA SER A 226 -16.29 -14.33 -10.18
C SER A 226 -16.60 -15.19 -11.42
N GLU A 227 -17.41 -14.70 -12.35
CA GLU A 227 -17.70 -15.41 -13.59
C GLU A 227 -16.50 -15.35 -14.55
N VAL A 228 -15.79 -14.21 -14.60
CA VAL A 228 -14.54 -14.07 -15.35
C VAL A 228 -13.48 -15.01 -14.77
N TYR A 229 -13.31 -15.00 -13.45
CA TYR A 229 -12.39 -15.91 -12.77
C TYR A 229 -12.68 -17.37 -13.09
N LYS A 230 -13.96 -17.78 -13.00
CA LYS A 230 -14.39 -19.15 -13.33
C LYS A 230 -14.08 -19.48 -14.80
N LYS A 231 -14.41 -18.60 -15.73
CA LYS A 231 -14.14 -18.78 -17.17
C LYS A 231 -12.65 -18.95 -17.45
N ARG A 232 -11.79 -18.15 -16.78
CA ARG A 232 -10.32 -18.31 -16.87
C ARG A 232 -9.88 -19.71 -16.45
N LYS A 233 -10.35 -20.17 -15.29
CA LYS A 233 -9.97 -21.49 -14.76
C LYS A 233 -10.45 -22.64 -15.64
N GLU A 234 -11.68 -22.56 -16.18
CA GLU A 234 -12.23 -23.53 -17.13
C GLU A 234 -11.43 -23.63 -18.43
N ASN A 235 -10.80 -22.52 -18.86
CA ASN A 235 -9.99 -22.44 -20.08
C ASN A 235 -8.48 -22.57 -19.78
N ASN A 236 -8.06 -22.99 -18.60
CA ASN A 236 -6.66 -23.12 -18.19
C ASN A 236 -5.84 -21.82 -18.30
N ILE A 237 -6.49 -20.65 -18.26
CA ILE A 237 -5.83 -19.35 -18.18
C ILE A 237 -5.43 -19.10 -16.73
N ASN A 238 -4.25 -19.58 -16.38
CA ASN A 238 -3.70 -19.49 -15.03
C ASN A 238 -2.55 -18.50 -14.98
N ARG A 239 -2.44 -17.84 -13.82
CA ARG A 239 -1.31 -16.97 -13.51
C ARG A 239 -0.08 -17.83 -13.24
N VAL A 240 1.05 -17.43 -13.77
CA VAL A 240 2.38 -18.00 -13.49
C VAL A 240 3.24 -16.94 -12.80
N TYR A 241 4.26 -17.37 -12.09
CA TYR A 241 5.14 -16.49 -11.32
C TYR A 241 6.56 -16.62 -11.82
N LYS A 242 7.15 -15.48 -12.19
CA LYS A 242 8.51 -15.38 -12.71
C LYS A 242 9.42 -14.82 -11.63
N LEU A 243 10.64 -15.31 -11.58
CA LEU A 243 11.70 -14.73 -10.78
C LEU A 243 12.14 -13.40 -11.43
N VAL A 244 12.29 -12.37 -10.62
CA VAL A 244 12.90 -11.12 -11.09
C VAL A 244 14.40 -11.34 -11.23
N ASP A 245 14.87 -11.37 -12.47
CA ASP A 245 16.31 -11.50 -12.74
C ASP A 245 17.02 -10.17 -12.44
N THR A 246 17.56 -10.05 -11.24
CA THR A 246 18.33 -8.87 -10.80
C THR A 246 19.75 -8.84 -11.35
N CYS A 247 20.17 -9.87 -12.08
CA CYS A 247 21.52 -10.03 -12.63
C CYS A 247 21.55 -9.88 -14.16
N ALA A 248 20.42 -9.54 -14.80
CA ALA A 248 20.32 -9.32 -16.24
C ALA A 248 20.89 -10.49 -17.08
N ALA A 249 20.61 -11.72 -16.67
CA ALA A 249 21.09 -12.99 -17.25
C ALA A 249 22.61 -13.23 -17.16
N GLU A 250 23.37 -12.35 -16.49
CA GLU A 250 24.80 -12.58 -16.27
C GLU A 250 25.06 -13.76 -15.33
N PHE A 251 24.27 -13.82 -14.24
CA PHE A 251 24.30 -14.92 -13.26
C PHE A 251 22.88 -15.36 -12.96
N LYS A 252 22.73 -16.54 -12.42
CA LYS A 252 21.45 -16.97 -11.89
C LYS A 252 21.07 -16.08 -10.71
N ALA A 253 19.95 -15.35 -10.82
CA ALA A 253 19.41 -14.57 -9.73
C ALA A 253 19.02 -15.48 -8.56
N LEU A 254 19.39 -15.08 -7.34
CA LEU A 254 19.08 -15.79 -6.10
C LEU A 254 18.14 -14.99 -5.19
N THR A 255 17.81 -13.74 -5.58
CA THR A 255 16.86 -12.90 -4.83
C THR A 255 15.46 -13.52 -4.89
N PRO A 256 14.74 -13.64 -3.76
CA PRO A 256 13.44 -14.30 -3.71
C PRO A 256 12.30 -13.38 -4.20
N TYR A 257 12.52 -12.63 -5.29
CA TYR A 257 11.60 -11.69 -5.88
C TYR A 257 10.82 -12.31 -7.02
N TYR A 258 9.50 -12.29 -6.91
CA TYR A 258 8.60 -12.85 -7.91
C TYR A 258 7.59 -11.80 -8.38
N TYR A 259 7.25 -11.87 -9.66
CA TYR A 259 6.10 -11.18 -10.25
C TYR A 259 5.23 -12.15 -11.01
N SER A 260 3.97 -11.84 -11.17
CA SER A 260 3.04 -12.71 -11.90
C SER A 260 2.87 -12.28 -13.35
N THR A 261 2.51 -13.22 -14.19
CA THR A 261 2.07 -12.97 -15.58
C THR A 261 1.15 -14.10 -16.06
N PHE A 262 0.72 -14.03 -17.31
CA PHE A 262 -0.08 -15.08 -17.94
C PHE A 262 0.68 -15.67 -19.13
N GLU A 263 1.34 -16.79 -18.93
CA GLU A 263 2.03 -17.56 -19.97
C GLU A 263 1.49 -18.98 -20.00
N GLN A 264 1.40 -19.54 -21.21
CA GLN A 264 0.97 -20.91 -21.39
C GLN A 264 2.17 -21.86 -21.34
N GLU A 265 1.93 -23.09 -20.93
CA GLU A 265 2.93 -24.15 -20.99
C GLU A 265 3.39 -24.39 -22.43
N ILE A 266 4.67 -24.62 -22.59
CA ILE A 266 5.27 -24.90 -23.89
C ILE A 266 5.58 -26.38 -23.97
N THR A 267 5.03 -27.05 -24.98
CA THR A 267 5.38 -28.44 -25.29
C THR A 267 6.38 -28.48 -26.43
N ASP A 268 7.53 -29.09 -26.20
CA ASP A 268 8.58 -29.23 -27.22
C ASP A 268 8.23 -30.30 -28.29
N LYS A 269 9.07 -30.39 -29.32
CA LYS A 269 8.91 -31.37 -30.40
C LYS A 269 9.01 -32.81 -29.95
N LYS A 270 9.50 -33.08 -28.73
CA LYS A 270 9.59 -34.41 -28.11
C LYS A 270 8.39 -34.72 -27.22
N GLY A 271 7.42 -33.82 -27.13
CA GLY A 271 6.22 -33.95 -26.28
C GLY A 271 6.48 -33.66 -24.81
N ILE A 272 7.58 -33.02 -24.44
CA ILE A 272 7.87 -32.61 -23.06
C ILE A 272 7.26 -31.23 -22.83
N THR A 273 6.38 -31.15 -21.83
CA THR A 273 5.73 -29.89 -21.44
C THR A 273 6.54 -29.21 -20.35
N TYR A 274 6.88 -27.96 -20.56
CA TYR A 274 7.62 -27.09 -19.64
C TYR A 274 6.65 -26.10 -19.00
N THR A 275 6.57 -26.14 -17.67
CA THR A 275 5.85 -25.10 -16.93
C THR A 275 6.58 -23.76 -17.08
N GLN A 276 5.79 -22.69 -17.21
CA GLN A 276 6.31 -21.33 -17.22
C GLN A 276 6.41 -20.73 -15.81
N ASN A 277 6.06 -21.52 -14.78
CA ASN A 277 6.09 -21.07 -13.39
C ASN A 277 7.46 -21.33 -12.76
N GLU A 278 8.12 -20.25 -12.31
CA GLU A 278 9.44 -20.29 -11.67
C GLU A 278 9.36 -20.26 -10.14
N SER A 279 8.22 -19.88 -9.58
CA SER A 279 7.99 -19.99 -8.15
C SER A 279 7.56 -21.41 -7.79
N LEU A 280 8.43 -22.12 -7.10
CA LEU A 280 8.13 -23.47 -6.60
C LEU A 280 7.52 -23.36 -5.21
N SER A 281 6.25 -23.81 -5.05
CA SER A 281 5.62 -23.93 -3.76
C SER A 281 6.21 -25.10 -2.98
N THR A 282 6.65 -24.84 -1.77
CA THR A 282 7.24 -25.86 -0.87
C THR A 282 6.14 -26.57 -0.04
N ASN A 283 6.49 -27.65 0.63
CA ASN A 283 5.62 -28.32 1.59
C ASN A 283 5.78 -27.80 3.03
N LYS A 284 6.56 -26.72 3.23
CA LYS A 284 6.71 -26.09 4.55
C LYS A 284 5.40 -25.41 4.96
N LYS A 285 5.24 -25.22 6.27
CA LYS A 285 4.17 -24.36 6.80
C LYS A 285 4.43 -22.92 6.43
N LYS A 286 3.46 -22.26 5.80
CA LYS A 286 3.62 -20.92 5.22
C LYS A 286 2.66 -19.95 5.83
N ILE A 287 3.12 -18.70 5.97
CA ILE A 287 2.29 -17.55 6.33
C ILE A 287 2.47 -16.47 5.27
N VAL A 288 1.36 -15.92 4.80
CA VAL A 288 1.35 -14.72 3.95
C VAL A 288 1.12 -13.49 4.82
N VAL A 289 1.93 -12.45 4.63
CA VAL A 289 1.73 -11.11 5.20
C VAL A 289 1.39 -10.16 4.06
N LEU A 290 0.24 -9.49 4.16
CA LEU A 290 -0.16 -8.48 3.17
C LEU A 290 0.42 -7.12 3.53
N GLY A 291 1.11 -6.50 2.58
CA GLY A 291 1.78 -5.23 2.72
C GLY A 291 0.84 -4.02 2.77
N SER A 292 1.43 -2.88 3.07
CA SER A 292 0.74 -1.60 3.22
C SER A 292 0.45 -0.86 1.91
N GLY A 293 1.01 -1.34 0.78
CA GLY A 293 0.95 -0.63 -0.49
C GLY A 293 1.75 0.68 -0.48
N PRO A 294 1.43 1.64 -1.37
CA PRO A 294 2.16 2.89 -1.45
C PRO A 294 1.94 3.78 -0.22
N ASN A 295 2.99 4.49 0.17
CA ASN A 295 2.89 5.52 1.18
C ASN A 295 1.92 6.63 0.74
N ARG A 296 1.02 7.01 1.65
CA ARG A 296 0.05 8.09 1.46
C ARG A 296 -0.42 8.63 2.81
N ILE A 297 -1.04 9.79 2.82
CA ILE A 297 -1.63 10.31 4.06
C ILE A 297 -2.65 9.32 4.61
N GLY A 298 -2.49 8.95 5.88
CA GLY A 298 -3.29 7.94 6.57
C GLY A 298 -2.79 6.49 6.45
N GLN A 299 -1.78 6.24 5.61
CA GLN A 299 -1.18 4.91 5.38
C GLN A 299 0.33 5.07 5.13
N GLY A 300 1.09 5.34 6.19
CA GLY A 300 2.52 5.61 6.14
C GLY A 300 3.41 4.39 6.35
N ILE A 301 4.70 4.65 6.51
CA ILE A 301 5.74 3.64 6.71
C ILE A 301 5.57 2.86 8.03
N GLU A 302 4.76 3.36 8.95
CA GLU A 302 4.47 2.70 10.23
C GLU A 302 3.83 1.32 10.03
N PHE A 303 2.99 1.17 9.01
CA PHE A 303 2.40 -0.13 8.67
C PHE A 303 3.41 -1.06 8.00
N ASP A 304 4.36 -0.52 7.25
CA ASP A 304 5.45 -1.31 6.70
C ASP A 304 6.35 -1.87 7.81
N TYR A 305 6.70 -1.05 8.80
CA TYR A 305 7.38 -1.49 10.02
C TYR A 305 6.66 -2.67 10.67
N CYS A 306 5.33 -2.59 10.79
CA CYS A 306 4.54 -3.68 11.36
C CYS A 306 4.61 -4.94 10.50
N CYS A 307 4.55 -4.81 9.17
CA CYS A 307 4.68 -5.94 8.24
C CYS A 307 6.05 -6.62 8.39
N VAL A 308 7.15 -5.86 8.41
CA VAL A 308 8.52 -6.39 8.58
C VAL A 308 8.64 -7.19 9.88
N HIS A 309 8.24 -6.60 11.02
CA HIS A 309 8.30 -7.29 12.30
C HIS A 309 7.36 -8.49 12.38
N GLY A 310 6.24 -8.47 11.66
CA GLY A 310 5.35 -9.61 11.51
C GLY A 310 5.98 -10.76 10.73
N VAL A 311 6.64 -10.46 9.63
CA VAL A 311 7.39 -11.45 8.82
C VAL A 311 8.50 -12.08 9.65
N LEU A 312 9.34 -11.26 10.30
CA LEU A 312 10.44 -11.74 11.15
C LEU A 312 9.93 -12.65 12.29
N ALA A 313 8.83 -12.26 12.96
CA ALA A 313 8.24 -13.07 14.02
C ALA A 313 7.68 -14.41 13.51
N ALA A 314 7.09 -14.44 12.32
CA ALA A 314 6.60 -15.67 11.70
C ALA A 314 7.78 -16.58 11.32
N SER A 315 8.87 -16.04 10.80
CA SER A 315 10.11 -16.77 10.50
C SER A 315 10.72 -17.36 11.78
N GLU A 316 10.82 -16.60 12.86
CA GLU A 316 11.27 -17.08 14.19
C GLU A 316 10.40 -18.22 14.71
N CYS A 317 9.12 -18.27 14.34
CA CYS A 317 8.20 -19.37 14.67
C CYS A 317 8.32 -20.58 13.74
N GLY A 318 9.27 -20.59 12.79
CA GLY A 318 9.55 -21.69 11.88
C GLY A 318 8.62 -21.79 10.68
N TYR A 319 7.94 -20.69 10.32
CA TYR A 319 7.15 -20.63 9.09
C TYR A 319 8.01 -20.14 7.91
N GLU A 320 7.75 -20.67 6.74
CA GLU A 320 8.17 -20.02 5.50
C GLU A 320 7.31 -18.79 5.29
N THR A 321 7.96 -17.64 5.15
CA THR A 321 7.29 -16.35 5.12
C THR A 321 7.13 -15.83 3.68
N ILE A 322 5.94 -15.36 3.37
CA ILE A 322 5.60 -14.80 2.07
C ILE A 322 5.10 -13.37 2.27
N MET A 323 5.82 -12.42 1.69
CA MET A 323 5.41 -11.02 1.65
C MET A 323 4.78 -10.69 0.30
N ILE A 324 3.68 -9.93 0.30
CA ILE A 324 3.07 -9.40 -0.92
C ILE A 324 2.95 -7.88 -0.78
N ASN A 325 3.66 -7.12 -1.60
CA ASN A 325 3.62 -5.66 -1.59
C ASN A 325 4.00 -5.10 -2.96
N CYS A 326 3.66 -3.83 -3.20
CA CYS A 326 3.91 -3.10 -4.46
C CYS A 326 4.70 -1.80 -4.28
N ASN A 327 5.19 -1.53 -3.08
CA ASN A 327 5.95 -0.33 -2.77
C ASN A 327 7.46 -0.64 -2.84
N PRO A 328 8.22 -0.01 -3.76
CA PRO A 328 9.65 -0.29 -3.92
C PRO A 328 10.55 0.42 -2.90
N GLU A 329 9.98 1.33 -2.11
CA GLU A 329 10.71 2.20 -1.18
C GLU A 329 10.44 1.83 0.29
N THR A 330 10.25 0.54 0.57
CA THR A 330 9.96 0.07 1.93
C THR A 330 10.80 -1.15 2.29
N VAL A 331 11.07 -1.31 3.59
CA VAL A 331 11.90 -2.41 4.11
C VAL A 331 11.22 -3.77 3.93
N SER A 332 9.87 -3.83 3.91
CA SER A 332 9.17 -5.10 3.68
C SER A 332 9.44 -5.73 2.31
N THR A 333 9.94 -4.94 1.36
CA THR A 333 10.31 -5.38 0.03
C THR A 333 11.82 -5.59 -0.15
N ASP A 334 12.60 -5.54 0.91
CA ASP A 334 14.02 -5.91 0.90
C ASP A 334 14.18 -7.44 0.79
N PHE A 335 15.24 -7.87 0.11
CA PHE A 335 15.47 -9.27 -0.27
C PHE A 335 15.72 -10.21 0.92
N ASP A 336 16.05 -9.68 2.09
CA ASP A 336 16.40 -10.42 3.30
C ASP A 336 15.30 -10.44 4.37
N VAL A 337 14.11 -9.87 4.07
CA VAL A 337 13.01 -9.79 5.03
C VAL A 337 12.16 -11.05 5.01
N ALA A 338 11.73 -11.52 3.86
CA ALA A 338 10.87 -12.68 3.71
C ALA A 338 11.54 -13.77 2.86
N ASP A 339 11.16 -15.05 3.07
CA ASP A 339 11.62 -16.16 2.24
C ASP A 339 11.16 -16.02 0.77
N LYS A 340 10.00 -15.39 0.55
CA LYS A 340 9.49 -15.02 -0.77
C LYS A 340 8.82 -13.66 -0.74
N LEU A 341 9.12 -12.84 -1.73
CA LEU A 341 8.43 -11.59 -2.01
C LEU A 341 7.73 -11.68 -3.36
N TYR A 342 6.40 -11.54 -3.35
CA TYR A 342 5.63 -11.28 -4.56
C TYR A 342 5.47 -9.77 -4.73
N PHE A 343 6.13 -9.23 -5.73
CA PHE A 343 6.04 -7.81 -6.08
C PHE A 343 4.78 -7.60 -6.93
N GLU A 344 3.63 -7.50 -6.23
CA GLU A 344 2.31 -7.49 -6.84
C GLU A 344 1.38 -6.47 -6.17
N PRO A 345 0.38 -5.97 -6.91
CA PRO A 345 -0.67 -5.18 -6.31
C PRO A 345 -1.34 -5.89 -5.12
N VAL A 346 -1.55 -5.17 -4.01
CA VAL A 346 -2.38 -5.68 -2.91
C VAL A 346 -3.85 -5.58 -3.33
N PHE A 347 -4.17 -6.32 -4.37
CA PHE A 347 -5.45 -6.32 -5.09
C PHE A 347 -6.00 -7.75 -5.15
N TRP A 348 -7.33 -7.92 -5.02
CA TRP A 348 -7.96 -9.22 -4.79
C TRP A 348 -7.48 -10.33 -5.72
N GLU A 349 -7.52 -10.10 -7.03
CA GLU A 349 -7.17 -11.09 -8.03
C GLU A 349 -5.75 -11.64 -7.85
N HIS A 350 -4.77 -10.75 -7.64
CA HIS A 350 -3.37 -11.12 -7.46
C HIS A 350 -3.17 -11.90 -6.16
N ILE A 351 -3.73 -11.38 -5.05
CA ILE A 351 -3.63 -12.00 -3.73
C ILE A 351 -4.25 -13.39 -3.73
N TYR A 352 -5.43 -13.54 -4.32
CA TYR A 352 -6.12 -14.82 -4.32
C TYR A 352 -5.40 -15.88 -5.17
N ASP A 353 -4.89 -15.51 -6.36
CA ASP A 353 -4.10 -16.42 -7.19
C ASP A 353 -2.79 -16.86 -6.49
N ILE A 354 -2.10 -15.95 -5.76
CA ILE A 354 -0.90 -16.30 -4.96
C ILE A 354 -1.27 -17.28 -3.83
N ILE A 355 -2.37 -17.04 -3.13
CA ILE A 355 -2.84 -17.94 -2.05
C ILE A 355 -3.15 -19.33 -2.61
N GLN A 356 -3.81 -19.41 -3.78
CA GLN A 356 -4.10 -20.70 -4.43
C GLN A 356 -2.81 -21.42 -4.87
N HIS A 357 -1.78 -20.69 -5.26
CA HIS A 357 -0.48 -21.25 -5.65
C HIS A 357 0.31 -21.71 -4.44
N GLU A 358 0.47 -20.88 -3.42
CA GLU A 358 1.33 -21.15 -2.27
C GLU A 358 0.67 -22.01 -1.19
N LYS A 359 -0.65 -21.99 -1.08
CA LYS A 359 -1.45 -22.73 -0.09
C LYS A 359 -0.98 -22.51 1.34
N PRO A 360 -0.93 -21.26 1.82
CA PRO A 360 -0.46 -20.95 3.17
C PRO A 360 -1.41 -21.49 4.25
N GLU A 361 -0.92 -21.65 5.48
CA GLU A 361 -1.77 -21.95 6.64
C GLU A 361 -2.73 -20.81 6.97
N GLY A 362 -2.38 -19.59 6.57
CA GLY A 362 -3.22 -18.41 6.70
C GLY A 362 -2.55 -17.12 6.26
N VAL A 363 -3.32 -16.04 6.35
CA VAL A 363 -2.95 -14.69 5.87
C VAL A 363 -3.08 -13.71 7.03
N ILE A 364 -2.04 -12.90 7.25
CA ILE A 364 -2.04 -11.77 8.20
C ILE A 364 -2.45 -10.50 7.44
N VAL A 365 -3.59 -9.91 7.81
CA VAL A 365 -4.13 -8.68 7.24
C VAL A 365 -4.00 -7.49 8.18
N GLN A 366 -3.81 -7.70 9.48
CA GLN A 366 -3.85 -6.66 10.52
C GLN A 366 -2.63 -5.73 10.52
N LEU A 367 -1.53 -6.11 9.87
CA LEU A 367 -0.27 -5.37 9.92
C LEU A 367 -0.15 -4.34 8.79
N GLY A 368 -0.75 -4.61 7.62
CA GLY A 368 -0.65 -3.77 6.42
C GLY A 368 -1.65 -2.59 6.36
N GLY A 369 -2.29 -2.27 7.47
CA GLY A 369 -3.28 -1.18 7.56
C GLY A 369 -4.48 -1.39 6.63
N GLN A 370 -5.13 -0.30 6.20
CA GLN A 370 -6.36 -0.36 5.40
C GLN A 370 -6.18 -1.00 4.02
N THR A 371 -4.96 -0.96 3.46
CA THR A 371 -4.68 -1.63 2.17
C THR A 371 -4.91 -3.13 2.27
N ALA A 372 -4.42 -3.77 3.32
CA ALA A 372 -4.59 -5.20 3.56
C ALA A 372 -5.99 -5.54 4.09
N LEU A 373 -6.52 -4.74 5.03
CA LEU A 373 -7.81 -5.00 5.69
C LEU A 373 -8.99 -5.02 4.74
N LYS A 374 -9.00 -4.17 3.70
CA LYS A 374 -10.08 -4.16 2.69
C LYS A 374 -10.30 -5.52 1.98
N LEU A 375 -9.32 -6.44 2.08
CA LEU A 375 -9.41 -7.79 1.51
C LEU A 375 -9.96 -8.83 2.49
N ALA A 376 -10.09 -8.49 3.78
CA ALA A 376 -10.47 -9.45 4.83
C ALA A 376 -11.83 -10.12 4.55
N GLU A 377 -12.83 -9.34 4.10
CA GLU A 377 -14.15 -9.87 3.74
C GLU A 377 -14.07 -10.93 2.62
N LYS A 378 -13.35 -10.60 1.53
CA LYS A 378 -13.22 -11.52 0.41
C LYS A 378 -12.42 -12.77 0.79
N LEU A 379 -11.38 -12.62 1.60
CA LEU A 379 -10.59 -13.75 2.10
C LEU A 379 -11.48 -14.69 2.93
N ASP A 380 -12.24 -14.16 3.89
CA ASP A 380 -13.13 -14.94 4.73
C ASP A 380 -14.21 -15.66 3.92
N ARG A 381 -14.89 -14.96 2.99
CA ARG A 381 -15.91 -15.54 2.09
C ARG A 381 -15.37 -16.66 1.19
N HIS A 382 -14.09 -16.67 0.88
CA HIS A 382 -13.43 -17.71 0.08
C HIS A 382 -12.74 -18.78 0.94
N GLY A 383 -13.01 -18.80 2.25
CA GLY A 383 -12.49 -19.82 3.17
C GLY A 383 -10.99 -19.71 3.46
N VAL A 384 -10.38 -18.56 3.19
CA VAL A 384 -8.98 -18.31 3.52
C VAL A 384 -8.86 -17.94 4.98
N LYS A 385 -8.06 -18.68 5.73
CA LYS A 385 -7.86 -18.44 7.16
C LYS A 385 -7.13 -17.11 7.39
N ILE A 386 -7.79 -16.19 8.07
CA ILE A 386 -7.17 -14.97 8.59
C ILE A 386 -6.48 -15.31 9.91
N ILE A 387 -5.19 -14.96 10.02
CA ILE A 387 -4.38 -15.13 11.23
C ILE A 387 -4.54 -13.89 12.11
N GLY A 388 -4.90 -14.11 13.37
CA GLY A 388 -5.19 -13.03 14.32
C GLY A 388 -6.70 -12.81 14.49
N THR A 389 -7.13 -11.55 14.58
CA THR A 389 -8.54 -11.16 14.73
C THR A 389 -9.34 -11.55 13.48
N THR A 390 -10.48 -12.20 13.68
CA THR A 390 -11.34 -12.69 12.59
C THR A 390 -12.01 -11.55 11.82
N TYR A 391 -12.39 -11.78 10.55
CA TYR A 391 -13.16 -10.81 9.76
C TYR A 391 -14.41 -10.33 10.51
N LYS A 392 -15.16 -11.24 11.11
CA LYS A 392 -16.36 -10.90 11.88
C LYS A 392 -16.10 -9.86 12.99
N SER A 393 -14.97 -9.96 13.66
CA SER A 393 -14.59 -9.01 14.71
C SER A 393 -14.08 -7.68 14.15
N LEU A 394 -13.39 -7.74 12.99
CA LEU A 394 -12.98 -6.53 12.26
C LEU A 394 -14.19 -5.74 11.77
N ASP A 395 -15.14 -6.41 11.14
CA ASP A 395 -16.39 -5.84 10.62
C ASP A 395 -17.25 -5.24 11.75
N LEU A 396 -17.38 -5.97 12.89
CA LEU A 396 -18.08 -5.48 14.06
C LEU A 396 -17.49 -4.19 14.62
N ALA A 397 -16.18 -4.02 14.58
CA ALA A 397 -15.52 -2.80 15.04
C ALA A 397 -15.66 -1.63 14.03
N GLU A 398 -15.73 -1.91 12.72
CA GLU A 398 -15.88 -0.90 11.67
C GLU A 398 -17.35 -0.45 11.50
N ASP A 399 -18.33 -1.35 11.72
CA ASP A 399 -19.75 -0.99 11.64
C ASP A 399 -20.20 -0.20 12.88
N ARG A 400 -20.46 1.10 12.70
CA ARG A 400 -20.80 2.01 13.80
C ARG A 400 -22.02 1.56 14.60
N GLY A 401 -23.04 1.01 13.94
CA GLY A 401 -24.26 0.52 14.58
C GLY A 401 -23.97 -0.64 15.52
N SER A 402 -23.39 -1.70 14.98
CA SER A 402 -23.02 -2.91 15.73
C SER A 402 -22.01 -2.62 16.83
N PHE A 403 -21.03 -1.74 16.56
CA PHE A 403 -20.05 -1.35 17.57
C PHE A 403 -20.68 -0.57 18.73
N SER A 404 -21.61 0.36 18.45
CA SER A 404 -22.33 1.10 19.50
C SER A 404 -23.20 0.18 20.39
N GLU A 405 -23.82 -0.84 19.80
CA GLU A 405 -24.56 -1.85 20.57
C GLU A 405 -23.62 -2.65 21.49
N LEU A 406 -22.42 -3.00 21.01
CA LEU A 406 -21.39 -3.63 21.83
C LEU A 406 -20.99 -2.73 22.99
N LEU A 407 -20.74 -1.43 22.76
CA LEU A 407 -20.38 -0.47 23.79
C LEU A 407 -21.50 -0.32 24.83
N LYS A 408 -22.74 -0.17 24.39
CA LYS A 408 -23.92 -0.08 25.24
C LYS A 408 -24.09 -1.31 26.14
N LYS A 409 -23.93 -2.52 25.57
CA LYS A 409 -23.99 -3.79 26.32
C LYS A 409 -22.93 -3.89 27.41
N ASN A 410 -21.77 -3.24 27.20
CA ASN A 410 -20.66 -3.24 28.16
C ASN A 410 -20.65 -2.02 29.09
N ASN A 411 -21.68 -1.16 29.04
CA ASN A 411 -21.80 0.10 29.79
C ASN A 411 -20.60 1.01 29.58
N ILE A 412 -20.17 1.17 28.31
CA ILE A 412 -19.07 2.04 27.91
C ILE A 412 -19.62 3.26 27.21
N PRO A 413 -19.29 4.50 27.67
CA PRO A 413 -19.74 5.72 27.06
C PRO A 413 -19.23 5.93 25.64
N TYR A 414 -20.09 6.44 24.77
CA TYR A 414 -19.73 6.88 23.41
C TYR A 414 -20.58 8.10 23.05
N PRO A 415 -20.12 8.97 22.12
CA PRO A 415 -20.91 10.10 21.65
C PRO A 415 -22.22 9.63 21.01
N GLU A 416 -23.32 10.28 21.34
CA GLU A 416 -24.61 10.02 20.66
C GLU A 416 -24.45 10.28 19.16
N PHE A 417 -25.03 9.42 18.33
CA PHE A 417 -24.94 9.55 16.89
C PHE A 417 -26.24 9.11 16.18
N GLY A 418 -26.36 9.52 14.93
CA GLY A 418 -27.41 9.06 14.03
C GLY A 418 -26.92 8.91 12.60
N VAL A 419 -27.69 8.20 11.79
CA VAL A 419 -27.39 7.95 10.36
C VAL A 419 -28.44 8.63 9.51
N ALA A 420 -28.00 9.37 8.49
CA ALA A 420 -28.87 10.04 7.53
C ALA A 420 -28.46 9.67 6.10
N GLU A 421 -29.46 9.48 5.24
CA GLU A 421 -29.28 9.26 3.80
C GLU A 421 -29.75 10.45 2.97
N THR A 422 -30.48 11.38 3.61
CA THR A 422 -31.01 12.61 3.01
C THR A 422 -30.78 13.82 3.93
N ALA A 423 -30.85 15.02 3.36
CA ALA A 423 -30.74 16.26 4.12
C ALA A 423 -31.85 16.39 5.17
N ASP A 424 -33.09 16.03 4.81
CA ASP A 424 -34.23 16.08 5.76
C ASP A 424 -34.04 15.14 6.95
N GLN A 425 -33.46 13.96 6.74
CA GLN A 425 -33.12 13.03 7.82
C GLN A 425 -32.02 13.62 8.72
N ALA A 426 -30.99 14.23 8.13
CA ALA A 426 -29.93 14.87 8.87
C ALA A 426 -30.43 16.02 9.76
N LEU A 427 -31.30 16.89 9.24
CA LEU A 427 -31.92 17.99 10.00
C LEU A 427 -32.78 17.50 11.17
N LYS A 428 -33.57 16.43 10.95
CA LYS A 428 -34.34 15.82 12.04
C LYS A 428 -33.49 15.21 13.14
N LEU A 429 -32.41 14.55 12.76
CA LEU A 429 -31.45 13.97 13.71
C LEU A 429 -30.74 15.06 14.53
N ALA A 430 -30.42 16.19 13.91
CA ALA A 430 -29.78 17.31 14.60
C ALA A 430 -30.59 17.85 15.79
N ASP A 431 -31.91 17.78 15.72
CA ASP A 431 -32.80 18.20 16.85
C ASP A 431 -32.62 17.33 18.09
N SER A 432 -32.23 16.07 17.92
CA SER A 432 -31.99 15.14 19.03
C SER A 432 -30.54 15.12 19.53
N LEU A 433 -29.59 15.37 18.63
CA LEU A 433 -28.16 15.27 18.95
C LEU A 433 -27.56 16.49 19.61
N ASN A 434 -28.21 17.68 19.50
CA ASN A 434 -27.70 18.99 19.91
C ASN A 434 -26.39 19.40 19.18
N PHE A 435 -26.26 20.70 18.92
CA PHE A 435 -25.03 21.26 18.33
C PHE A 435 -23.95 21.48 19.41
N PRO A 436 -22.65 21.43 19.01
CA PRO A 436 -22.12 21.18 17.68
C PRO A 436 -22.19 19.69 17.27
N ILE A 437 -22.29 19.44 15.94
CA ILE A 437 -22.42 18.11 15.38
C ILE A 437 -21.25 17.86 14.42
N LEU A 438 -20.62 16.69 14.52
CA LEU A 438 -19.64 16.23 13.56
C LEU A 438 -20.36 15.45 12.45
N VAL A 439 -20.31 15.95 11.23
CA VAL A 439 -20.85 15.29 10.03
C VAL A 439 -19.73 14.58 9.29
N ARG A 440 -19.94 13.31 8.95
CA ARG A 440 -18.95 12.52 8.20
C ARG A 440 -19.61 11.49 7.28
N PRO A 441 -19.04 11.21 6.09
CA PRO A 441 -19.45 10.06 5.29
C PRO A 441 -19.12 8.74 5.98
N SER A 442 -19.90 7.68 5.77
CA SER A 442 -19.76 6.40 6.48
C SER A 442 -18.44 5.67 6.23
N TYR A 443 -17.84 5.85 5.04
CA TYR A 443 -16.62 5.14 4.66
C TYR A 443 -15.59 6.11 4.06
N VAL A 444 -14.80 6.74 4.92
CA VAL A 444 -13.72 7.66 4.50
C VAL A 444 -12.42 7.37 5.22
N LEU A 445 -11.29 7.51 4.49
CA LEU A 445 -9.95 7.39 5.04
C LEU A 445 -9.41 8.80 5.37
N GLY A 446 -8.87 8.95 6.60
CA GLY A 446 -8.18 10.18 7.03
C GLY A 446 -9.08 11.41 7.01
N GLY A 447 -10.32 11.31 7.50
CA GLY A 447 -11.22 12.43 7.75
C GLY A 447 -11.77 13.19 6.53
N GLN A 448 -11.66 12.62 5.31
CA GLN A 448 -12.12 13.30 4.10
C GLN A 448 -13.64 13.60 4.14
N GLY A 449 -14.01 14.88 3.95
CA GLY A 449 -15.42 15.30 3.95
C GLY A 449 -16.03 15.40 5.35
N MET A 450 -15.24 15.30 6.42
CA MET A 450 -15.70 15.55 7.79
C MET A 450 -15.73 17.06 8.06
N LYS A 451 -16.79 17.51 8.75
CA LYS A 451 -16.95 18.90 9.18
C LYS A 451 -17.73 18.98 10.48
N ILE A 452 -17.26 19.84 11.38
CA ILE A 452 -18.03 20.25 12.58
C ILE A 452 -18.96 21.36 12.14
N VAL A 453 -20.26 21.19 12.42
CA VAL A 453 -21.32 22.15 12.11
C VAL A 453 -21.92 22.65 13.41
N ILE A 454 -22.20 23.97 13.49
CA ILE A 454 -22.60 24.65 14.72
C ILE A 454 -24.08 25.05 14.75
N ASN A 455 -24.77 24.96 13.61
CA ASN A 455 -26.19 25.29 13.47
C ASN A 455 -26.82 24.51 12.30
N LYS A 456 -28.17 24.66 12.15
CA LYS A 456 -28.93 23.94 11.12
C LYS A 456 -28.59 24.38 9.70
N GLU A 457 -28.36 25.67 9.49
CA GLU A 457 -28.03 26.22 8.17
C GLU A 457 -26.69 25.69 7.64
N ASP A 458 -25.70 25.61 8.53
CA ASP A 458 -24.37 25.07 8.22
C ASP A 458 -24.44 23.54 7.98
N LEU A 459 -25.29 22.83 8.73
CA LEU A 459 -25.56 21.41 8.55
C LEU A 459 -26.17 21.15 7.16
N GLU A 460 -27.25 21.86 6.82
CA GLU A 460 -27.97 21.68 5.55
C GLU A 460 -27.05 21.93 4.37
N ALA A 461 -26.31 23.05 4.35
CA ALA A 461 -25.38 23.40 3.32
C ALA A 461 -24.30 22.33 3.12
N HIS A 462 -23.73 21.82 4.21
CA HIS A 462 -22.68 20.80 4.15
C HIS A 462 -23.20 19.43 3.70
N VAL A 463 -24.36 19.02 4.19
CA VAL A 463 -24.97 17.73 3.83
C VAL A 463 -25.36 17.71 2.35
N VAL A 464 -25.93 18.80 1.83
CA VAL A 464 -26.27 18.93 0.41
C VAL A 464 -25.01 18.82 -0.47
N ASP A 465 -23.94 19.53 -0.12
CA ASP A 465 -22.66 19.47 -0.85
C ASP A 465 -22.07 18.04 -0.84
N LEU A 466 -22.08 17.37 0.32
CA LEU A 466 -21.58 16.00 0.45
C LEU A 466 -22.40 14.99 -0.39
N LEU A 467 -23.73 15.06 -0.35
CA LEU A 467 -24.59 14.15 -1.10
C LEU A 467 -24.48 14.37 -2.62
N GLN A 468 -24.18 15.62 -3.06
CA GLN A 468 -23.89 15.90 -4.48
C GLN A 468 -22.55 15.29 -4.91
N LYS A 469 -21.51 15.39 -4.06
CA LYS A 469 -20.17 14.86 -4.35
C LYS A 469 -20.08 13.34 -4.26
N ILE A 470 -20.85 12.74 -3.35
CA ILE A 470 -20.84 11.30 -3.07
C ILE A 470 -22.28 10.79 -3.01
N PRO A 471 -22.95 10.61 -4.17
CA PRO A 471 -24.33 10.12 -4.22
C PRO A 471 -24.46 8.73 -3.57
N ASN A 472 -25.57 8.47 -2.89
CA ASN A 472 -25.91 7.21 -2.22
C ASN A 472 -24.99 6.83 -1.06
N ASN A 473 -24.25 7.77 -0.49
CA ASN A 473 -23.49 7.52 0.73
C ASN A 473 -24.33 7.83 1.98
N LYS A 474 -24.20 6.99 2.99
CA LYS A 474 -24.76 7.27 4.33
C LYS A 474 -23.89 8.29 5.04
N LEU A 475 -24.51 9.25 5.66
CA LEU A 475 -23.86 10.25 6.50
C LEU A 475 -24.05 9.88 7.97
N LEU A 476 -22.98 9.96 8.73
CA LEU A 476 -22.99 9.84 10.18
C LEU A 476 -22.96 11.25 10.79
N LEU A 477 -23.83 11.48 11.75
CA LEU A 477 -23.88 12.69 12.53
C LEU A 477 -23.59 12.30 13.98
N ASP A 478 -22.46 12.71 14.51
CA ASP A 478 -22.07 12.46 15.90
C ASP A 478 -22.19 13.75 16.71
N HIS A 479 -22.71 13.67 17.95
CA HIS A 479 -22.60 14.79 18.90
C HIS A 479 -21.11 15.09 19.12
N TYR A 480 -20.69 16.33 18.84
CA TYR A 480 -19.29 16.73 18.99
C TYR A 480 -19.00 17.15 20.45
N LEU A 481 -18.01 16.51 21.04
CA LEU A 481 -17.57 16.77 22.39
C LEU A 481 -16.60 17.97 22.45
N ASP A 482 -17.12 19.18 22.27
CA ASP A 482 -16.30 20.39 22.24
C ASP A 482 -15.46 20.56 23.52
N GLY A 483 -14.17 20.90 23.35
CA GLY A 483 -13.21 21.06 24.43
C GLY A 483 -12.80 19.76 25.14
N ALA A 484 -13.11 18.58 24.57
CA ALA A 484 -12.62 17.31 25.07
C ALA A 484 -11.11 17.14 24.82
N ILE A 485 -10.44 16.43 25.72
CA ILE A 485 -9.06 15.95 25.53
C ILE A 485 -9.14 14.65 24.73
N GLU A 486 -8.24 14.47 23.74
CA GLU A 486 -8.14 13.20 23.01
C GLU A 486 -6.99 12.35 23.55
N ALA A 487 -7.24 11.05 23.66
CA ALA A 487 -6.22 10.08 24.02
C ALA A 487 -6.40 8.80 23.18
N GLU A 488 -5.35 8.02 23.06
CA GLU A 488 -5.40 6.71 22.43
C GLU A 488 -4.64 5.66 23.24
N ALA A 489 -5.13 4.42 23.22
CA ALA A 489 -4.46 3.29 23.82
C ALA A 489 -4.20 2.21 22.79
N ASP A 490 -2.97 1.72 22.75
CA ASP A 490 -2.58 0.53 22.02
C ASP A 490 -2.41 -0.65 22.96
N ALA A 491 -2.95 -1.80 22.58
CA ALA A 491 -2.88 -3.01 23.37
C ALA A 491 -2.65 -4.25 22.51
N ILE A 492 -2.15 -5.29 23.16
CA ILE A 492 -2.05 -6.66 22.61
C ILE A 492 -3.07 -7.52 23.35
N CYS A 493 -3.83 -8.34 22.61
CA CYS A 493 -4.79 -9.26 23.18
C CYS A 493 -4.54 -10.69 22.64
N ASP A 494 -4.67 -11.70 23.51
CA ASP A 494 -4.57 -13.11 23.14
C ASP A 494 -5.94 -13.83 23.09
N GLY A 495 -7.03 -13.05 23.08
CA GLY A 495 -8.41 -13.53 23.15
C GLY A 495 -8.91 -13.80 24.57
N LYS A 496 -8.03 -13.75 25.58
CA LYS A 496 -8.37 -13.99 27.01
C LYS A 496 -7.83 -12.91 27.93
N LYS A 497 -6.65 -12.43 27.65
CA LYS A 497 -5.96 -11.37 28.39
C LYS A 497 -5.63 -10.20 27.46
N VAL A 498 -5.54 -9.02 28.04
CA VAL A 498 -5.17 -7.79 27.34
C VAL A 498 -3.98 -7.18 28.05
N GLN A 499 -2.97 -6.82 27.29
CA GLN A 499 -1.82 -6.06 27.76
C GLN A 499 -1.80 -4.71 27.04
N ILE A 500 -2.07 -3.64 27.75
CA ILE A 500 -1.92 -2.28 27.24
C ILE A 500 -0.41 -1.99 27.14
N ILE A 501 0.03 -1.64 25.94
CA ILE A 501 1.44 -1.38 25.65
C ILE A 501 1.79 0.11 25.67
N GLY A 502 0.78 0.99 25.57
CA GLY A 502 0.94 2.43 25.70
C GLY A 502 -0.39 3.16 25.68
N ILE A 503 -0.48 4.24 26.47
CA ILE A 503 -1.55 5.22 26.42
C ILE A 503 -0.89 6.54 26.08
N MET A 504 -1.41 7.22 25.06
CA MET A 504 -0.90 8.51 24.58
C MET A 504 -1.99 9.58 24.76
N GLU A 505 -1.58 10.76 25.21
CA GLU A 505 -2.43 11.94 25.29
C GLU A 505 -2.08 12.89 24.14
N HIS A 506 -3.08 13.35 23.40
CA HIS A 506 -2.91 14.35 22.35
C HIS A 506 -2.76 15.75 22.94
N ILE A 507 -1.90 16.56 22.35
CA ILE A 507 -1.69 17.95 22.75
C ILE A 507 -2.76 18.86 22.14
N GLU A 508 -3.13 18.57 20.89
CA GLU A 508 -4.20 19.27 20.19
C GLU A 508 -5.57 18.86 20.73
N PRO A 509 -6.56 19.76 20.69
CA PRO A 509 -7.92 19.47 21.16
C PRO A 509 -8.57 18.35 20.33
N CYS A 510 -9.52 17.66 20.94
CA CYS A 510 -10.31 16.62 20.26
C CYS A 510 -10.98 17.18 18.99
N GLY A 511 -10.90 16.39 17.92
CA GLY A 511 -11.38 16.75 16.59
C GLY A 511 -10.25 17.04 15.60
N ILE A 512 -9.03 17.26 16.06
CA ILE A 512 -7.84 17.19 15.19
C ILE A 512 -7.50 15.72 14.97
N HIS A 513 -7.34 15.33 13.72
CA HIS A 513 -7.04 13.93 13.40
C HIS A 513 -5.76 13.43 14.10
N SER A 514 -5.82 12.25 14.72
CA SER A 514 -4.69 11.68 15.49
C SER A 514 -3.35 11.63 14.75
N GLY A 515 -3.39 11.55 13.39
CA GLY A 515 -2.19 11.61 12.53
C GLY A 515 -1.53 12.98 12.49
N ASP A 516 -2.31 14.04 12.73
CA ASP A 516 -1.87 15.44 12.65
C ASP A 516 -1.65 16.03 14.05
N SER A 517 -1.94 15.28 15.12
CA SER A 517 -1.74 15.70 16.50
C SER A 517 -0.36 15.34 17.04
N ASN A 518 0.24 16.27 17.79
CA ASN A 518 1.33 15.95 18.70
C ASN A 518 0.78 15.10 19.86
N ALA A 519 1.57 14.20 20.39
CA ALA A 519 1.13 13.36 21.49
C ALA A 519 2.27 13.02 22.45
N THR A 520 1.94 12.85 23.73
CA THR A 520 2.87 12.46 24.78
C THR A 520 2.65 11.03 25.23
N LEU A 521 3.72 10.34 25.51
CA LEU A 521 3.75 9.00 26.09
C LEU A 521 4.73 8.99 27.29
N PRO A 522 4.32 8.68 28.52
CA PRO A 522 2.93 8.49 28.96
C PRO A 522 2.11 9.79 28.91
N PRO A 523 0.79 9.75 29.18
CA PRO A 523 -0.04 10.94 29.34
C PRO A 523 0.50 11.90 30.41
N PHE A 524 0.33 13.20 30.19
CA PHE A 524 0.84 14.23 31.09
C PHE A 524 -0.25 14.83 31.99
N ASN A 525 -1.46 15.11 31.43
CA ASN A 525 -2.55 15.78 32.17
C ASN A 525 -3.65 14.83 32.62
N LEU A 526 -3.65 13.55 32.21
CA LEU A 526 -4.73 12.64 32.56
C LEU A 526 -4.55 12.10 33.98
N GLY A 527 -5.51 12.40 34.87
CA GLY A 527 -5.50 11.90 36.22
C GLY A 527 -5.77 10.40 36.34
N ASP A 528 -5.44 9.82 37.50
CA ASP A 528 -5.54 8.37 37.76
C ASP A 528 -6.94 7.80 37.50
N PHE A 529 -7.98 8.54 37.82
CA PHE A 529 -9.39 8.14 37.60
C PHE A 529 -9.69 7.95 36.11
N VAL A 530 -9.27 8.89 35.27
CA VAL A 530 -9.43 8.83 33.82
C VAL A 530 -8.58 7.72 33.26
N MET A 531 -7.33 7.60 33.70
CA MET A 531 -6.41 6.53 33.29
C MET A 531 -6.98 5.14 33.60
N GLN A 532 -7.65 4.97 34.74
CA GLN A 532 -8.28 3.70 35.10
C GLN A 532 -9.47 3.40 34.16
N GLN A 533 -10.31 4.38 33.81
CA GLN A 533 -11.41 4.21 32.86
C GLN A 533 -10.86 3.79 31.47
N ILE A 534 -9.80 4.44 30.96
CA ILE A 534 -9.17 4.08 29.68
C ILE A 534 -8.72 2.61 29.72
N LYS A 535 -8.05 2.19 30.79
CA LYS A 535 -7.60 0.79 30.94
C LYS A 535 -8.77 -0.18 30.97
N ASP A 536 -9.83 0.13 31.74
CA ASP A 536 -11.00 -0.74 31.87
C ASP A 536 -11.77 -0.84 30.56
N HIS A 537 -11.95 0.28 29.84
CA HIS A 537 -12.61 0.29 28.55
C HIS A 537 -11.80 -0.46 27.49
N THR A 538 -10.48 -0.28 27.44
CA THR A 538 -9.59 -1.01 26.55
C THR A 538 -9.72 -2.52 26.76
N ASN A 539 -9.66 -2.97 28.02
CA ASN A 539 -9.80 -4.38 28.36
C ASN A 539 -11.16 -4.95 27.91
N LYS A 540 -12.26 -4.26 28.26
CA LYS A 540 -13.62 -4.70 27.93
C LYS A 540 -13.82 -4.78 26.41
N ILE A 541 -13.39 -3.77 25.65
CA ILE A 541 -13.56 -3.70 24.19
C ILE A 541 -12.75 -4.79 23.51
N ALA A 542 -11.46 -4.92 23.85
CA ALA A 542 -10.59 -5.92 23.25
C ALA A 542 -11.12 -7.36 23.43
N LEU A 543 -11.62 -7.67 24.63
CA LEU A 543 -12.22 -8.98 24.92
C LEU A 543 -13.58 -9.16 24.24
N ALA A 544 -14.45 -8.14 24.24
CA ALA A 544 -15.75 -8.20 23.59
C ALA A 544 -15.68 -8.35 22.06
N LEU A 545 -14.64 -7.79 21.44
CA LEU A 545 -14.32 -7.98 20.02
C LEU A 545 -13.60 -9.31 19.73
N ASN A 546 -13.30 -10.12 20.74
CA ASN A 546 -12.47 -11.33 20.59
C ASN A 546 -11.17 -11.03 19.82
N THR A 547 -10.52 -9.94 20.16
CA THR A 547 -9.28 -9.51 19.51
C THR A 547 -8.17 -10.55 19.74
N VAL A 548 -7.41 -10.85 18.69
CA VAL A 548 -6.16 -11.62 18.77
C VAL A 548 -5.08 -10.86 18.01
N GLY A 549 -4.08 -10.35 18.71
CA GLY A 549 -3.05 -9.46 18.17
C GLY A 549 -3.21 -8.04 18.68
N LEU A 550 -2.96 -7.06 17.81
CA LEU A 550 -2.98 -5.62 18.13
C LEU A 550 -4.38 -5.03 18.08
N ILE A 551 -4.63 -4.05 18.95
CA ILE A 551 -5.81 -3.19 18.93
C ILE A 551 -5.40 -1.77 19.33
N ASN A 552 -5.93 -0.77 18.63
CA ASN A 552 -5.86 0.64 18.96
C ASN A 552 -7.26 1.18 19.24
N ILE A 553 -7.43 1.94 20.30
CA ILE A 553 -8.71 2.55 20.70
C ILE A 553 -8.48 4.04 20.92
N GLN A 554 -9.33 4.87 20.33
CA GLN A 554 -9.32 6.32 20.48
C GLN A 554 -10.45 6.77 21.41
N PHE A 555 -10.10 7.73 22.28
CA PHE A 555 -10.96 8.23 23.34
C PHE A 555 -11.09 9.75 23.29
N ALA A 556 -12.28 10.26 23.61
CA ALA A 556 -12.51 11.66 23.99
C ALA A 556 -12.81 11.73 25.48
N ILE A 557 -12.12 12.60 26.20
CA ILE A 557 -12.28 12.78 27.63
C ILE A 557 -12.93 14.15 27.89
N LYS A 558 -14.11 14.15 28.53
CA LYS A 558 -14.83 15.37 28.91
C LYS A 558 -15.46 15.21 30.26
N ASN A 559 -15.20 16.16 31.17
CA ASN A 559 -15.73 16.15 32.55
C ASN A 559 -15.42 14.84 33.29
N ASP A 560 -14.19 14.33 33.15
CA ASP A 560 -13.70 13.08 33.71
C ASP A 560 -14.43 11.80 33.21
N ILE A 561 -15.23 11.91 32.17
CA ILE A 561 -15.87 10.77 31.49
C ILE A 561 -15.09 10.44 30.22
N VAL A 562 -14.78 9.16 30.06
CA VAL A 562 -14.04 8.63 28.89
C VAL A 562 -15.03 8.06 27.88
N TYR A 563 -15.15 8.73 26.74
CA TYR A 563 -15.98 8.31 25.60
C TYR A 563 -15.14 7.61 24.55
N ILE A 564 -15.70 6.57 23.89
CA ILE A 564 -15.04 5.86 22.80
C ILE A 564 -15.35 6.57 21.48
N ILE A 565 -14.31 6.95 20.74
CA ILE A 565 -14.43 7.48 19.37
C ILE A 565 -14.46 6.31 18.38
N GLU A 566 -13.43 5.45 18.43
CA GLU A 566 -13.32 4.27 17.56
C GLU A 566 -12.40 3.20 18.16
N ALA A 567 -12.56 1.97 17.69
CA ALA A 567 -11.66 0.86 17.99
C ALA A 567 -11.19 0.19 16.69
N ASN A 568 -9.89 0.00 16.59
CA ASN A 568 -9.23 -0.57 15.42
C ASN A 568 -8.49 -1.85 15.83
N PRO A 569 -9.08 -3.06 15.69
CA PRO A 569 -8.41 -4.32 16.07
C PRO A 569 -7.33 -4.72 15.04
N ARG A 570 -6.36 -3.88 14.86
CA ARG A 570 -5.22 -3.98 13.95
C ARG A 570 -4.05 -3.14 14.45
N ALA A 571 -2.90 -3.23 13.76
CA ALA A 571 -1.80 -2.31 13.97
C ALA A 571 -2.22 -0.85 13.73
N SER A 572 -1.63 0.04 14.49
CA SER A 572 -1.82 1.49 14.41
C SER A 572 -0.52 2.19 14.01
N ARG A 573 -0.62 3.49 13.70
CA ARG A 573 0.58 4.32 13.46
C ARG A 573 1.41 4.57 14.71
N THR A 574 0.81 4.39 15.88
CA THR A 574 1.46 4.64 17.17
C THR A 574 2.22 3.43 17.71
N VAL A 575 1.88 2.20 17.29
CA VAL A 575 2.61 0.98 17.71
C VAL A 575 4.12 1.05 17.45
N PRO A 576 4.64 1.49 16.28
CA PRO A 576 6.07 1.63 16.07
C PRO A 576 6.71 2.68 16.99
N PHE A 577 6.02 3.78 17.26
CA PHE A 577 6.48 4.81 18.18
C PHE A 577 6.59 4.26 19.60
N ILE A 578 5.54 3.60 20.09
CA ILE A 578 5.49 2.97 21.42
C ILE A 578 6.59 1.90 21.54
N SER A 579 6.73 1.04 20.50
CA SER A 579 7.78 0.01 20.47
C SER A 579 9.18 0.60 20.61
N LYS A 580 9.47 1.70 19.94
CA LYS A 580 10.76 2.40 20.02
C LYS A 580 10.95 3.08 21.37
N ALA A 581 9.93 3.75 21.90
CA ALA A 581 9.98 4.42 23.19
C ALA A 581 10.29 3.44 24.33
N TYR A 582 9.60 2.32 24.38
CA TYR A 582 9.83 1.28 25.39
C TYR A 582 10.99 0.34 25.06
N LYS A 583 11.56 0.40 23.84
CA LYS A 583 12.56 -0.55 23.33
C LYS A 583 12.08 -1.99 23.47
N GLN A 584 10.82 -2.24 23.04
CA GLN A 584 10.16 -3.54 23.11
C GLN A 584 9.60 -3.93 21.73
N PRO A 585 9.76 -5.17 21.27
CA PRO A 585 9.30 -5.62 19.97
C PRO A 585 7.81 -6.01 19.98
N TYR A 586 6.91 -5.09 20.31
CA TYR A 586 5.49 -5.36 20.52
C TYR A 586 4.79 -6.00 19.32
N VAL A 587 5.18 -5.64 18.09
CA VAL A 587 4.63 -6.26 16.88
C VAL A 587 5.05 -7.74 16.78
N ASN A 588 6.28 -8.06 17.15
CA ASN A 588 6.76 -9.44 17.20
C ASN A 588 5.95 -10.26 18.23
N TYR A 589 5.73 -9.72 19.44
CA TYR A 589 4.91 -10.36 20.46
C TYR A 589 3.49 -10.61 19.97
N ALA A 590 2.84 -9.59 19.40
CA ALA A 590 1.50 -9.70 18.86
C ALA A 590 1.41 -10.76 17.75
N THR A 591 2.41 -10.81 16.86
CA THR A 591 2.43 -11.79 15.76
C THR A 591 2.59 -13.22 16.28
N LYS A 592 3.44 -13.46 17.27
CA LYS A 592 3.58 -14.79 17.91
C LYS A 592 2.29 -15.23 18.59
N ILE A 593 1.55 -14.29 19.18
CA ILE A 593 0.21 -14.52 19.74
C ILE A 593 -0.79 -14.86 18.61
N MET A 594 -0.82 -14.09 17.54
CA MET A 594 -1.70 -14.36 16.38
C MET A 594 -1.45 -15.75 15.78
N LEU A 595 -0.20 -16.20 15.75
CA LEU A 595 0.20 -17.53 15.29
C LEU A 595 -0.11 -18.65 16.30
N GLY A 596 -0.61 -18.31 17.50
CA GLY A 596 -0.90 -19.26 18.56
C GLY A 596 0.34 -19.92 19.17
N LYS A 597 1.51 -19.31 19.02
CA LYS A 597 2.77 -19.84 19.56
C LYS A 597 3.02 -19.40 20.99
N ASN A 598 2.55 -18.21 21.34
CA ASN A 598 2.73 -17.62 22.67
C ASN A 598 1.41 -17.04 23.18
N LYS A 599 1.34 -16.80 24.48
CA LYS A 599 0.31 -16.04 25.20
C LYS A 599 0.93 -14.78 25.78
N ILE A 600 0.11 -13.86 26.26
CA ILE A 600 0.60 -12.62 26.90
C ILE A 600 1.57 -12.93 28.05
N ASP A 601 1.27 -13.93 28.88
CA ASP A 601 2.08 -14.28 30.04
C ASP A 601 3.48 -14.84 29.70
N ASP A 602 3.74 -15.16 28.45
CA ASP A 602 5.05 -15.66 27.99
C ASP A 602 6.04 -14.52 27.71
N PHE A 603 5.59 -13.27 27.80
CA PHE A 603 6.41 -12.10 27.52
C PHE A 603 6.61 -11.22 28.77
N GLU A 604 7.79 -10.64 28.87
CA GLU A 604 8.08 -9.63 29.88
C GLU A 604 7.82 -8.23 29.29
N PHE A 605 6.84 -7.53 29.85
CA PHE A 605 6.49 -6.17 29.46
C PHE A 605 7.10 -5.16 30.42
N LYS A 606 7.74 -4.10 29.87
CA LYS A 606 8.25 -3.00 30.70
C LYS A 606 7.11 -2.23 31.34
N PRO A 607 7.13 -2.03 32.65
CA PRO A 607 6.02 -1.41 33.38
C PRO A 607 5.89 0.10 33.17
N SER A 608 7.01 0.79 32.87
CA SER A 608 7.04 2.25 32.76
C SER A 608 8.14 2.72 31.80
N LEU A 609 7.98 3.94 31.31
CA LEU A 609 8.99 4.67 30.54
C LEU A 609 9.73 5.64 31.48
N GLU A 610 11.03 5.76 31.33
CA GLU A 610 11.81 6.80 32.00
C GLU A 610 11.65 8.12 31.25
N GLY A 611 10.91 9.08 31.84
CA GLY A 611 10.57 10.37 31.23
C GLY A 611 9.42 10.29 30.24
N PHE A 612 9.42 11.18 29.24
CA PHE A 612 8.37 11.31 28.24
C PHE A 612 8.93 11.12 26.85
N ALA A 613 8.19 10.43 26.00
CA ALA A 613 8.40 10.40 24.56
C ALA A 613 7.33 11.28 23.87
N ILE A 614 7.76 12.13 22.94
CA ILE A 614 6.88 13.06 22.24
C ILE A 614 6.81 12.65 20.76
N LYS A 615 5.61 12.37 20.28
CA LYS A 615 5.32 12.18 18.86
C LYS A 615 4.99 13.55 18.26
N GLN A 616 5.64 13.90 17.16
CA GLN A 616 5.37 15.12 16.42
C GLN A 616 5.13 14.80 14.92
N PRO A 617 4.02 15.24 14.34
CA PRO A 617 3.76 15.10 12.92
C PRO A 617 4.63 16.06 12.11
N VAL A 618 4.94 15.69 10.86
CA VAL A 618 5.63 16.54 9.91
C VAL A 618 4.68 16.89 8.77
N PHE A 619 4.40 18.18 8.60
CA PHE A 619 3.48 18.67 7.60
C PHE A 619 4.22 19.04 6.30
N SER A 620 3.69 18.56 5.17
CA SER A 620 4.25 18.84 3.84
C SER A 620 3.74 20.17 3.23
N PHE A 621 3.39 21.17 4.03
CA PHE A 621 2.85 22.45 3.54
C PHE A 621 3.80 23.22 2.61
N SER A 622 5.10 22.99 2.72
CA SER A 622 6.08 23.56 1.79
C SER A 622 5.88 23.07 0.34
N LYS A 623 5.29 21.87 0.17
CA LYS A 623 4.95 21.30 -1.15
C LYS A 623 3.66 21.88 -1.72
N PHE A 624 2.82 22.49 -0.88
CA PHE A 624 1.47 22.97 -1.22
C PHE A 624 1.26 24.39 -0.66
N PRO A 625 1.89 25.42 -1.25
CA PRO A 625 1.92 26.78 -0.69
C PRO A 625 0.54 27.44 -0.60
N ASN A 626 -0.40 27.05 -1.48
CA ASN A 626 -1.75 27.64 -1.57
C ASN A 626 -2.82 26.91 -0.74
N VAL A 627 -2.43 25.91 0.04
CA VAL A 627 -3.35 25.16 0.89
C VAL A 627 -3.53 25.89 2.22
N ASN A 628 -4.74 25.83 2.78
CA ASN A 628 -4.99 26.30 4.14
C ASN A 628 -4.07 25.57 5.12
N LYS A 629 -3.30 26.33 5.90
CA LYS A 629 -2.34 25.80 6.89
C LYS A 629 -2.89 25.79 8.32
N ASN A 630 -4.11 26.27 8.51
CA ASN A 630 -4.78 26.22 9.80
C ASN A 630 -5.33 24.81 10.02
N LEU A 631 -5.01 24.24 11.15
CA LEU A 631 -5.52 22.95 11.61
C LEU A 631 -6.95 23.07 12.13
#